data_b284a93ae03b63a8db305bfa28505dc5
#
_entry.id   b284a93ae03b63a8db305bfa28505dc5
#
_cell.length_a   1.000
_cell.length_b   1.000
_cell.length_c   1.000
_cell.angle_alpha   90.00
_cell.angle_beta   90.00
_cell.angle_gamma   90.00
#
_symmetry.space_group_name_H-M   'P 1'
#
loop_
_entity.id
_entity.type
_entity.pdbx_description
1 polymer ?
#
loop_
_entity_poly.entity_id
_entity_poly.type
_entity_poly.pdbx_seq_one_letter_code
_entity_poly.pdbx_strand_id
1 'polypeptide(L)'
;MGLIENICAREILDSRGNPTVEVEVLLDAVPSGASTGVHEAVELRDGDKNRYLGKGVLKAVDNVNDVICDALIGLEPSRQIEIDQALLSLDGTENKGKLGANAILGVSLACAKAAAEDTGLPLYQYLGGVNAKELPVPMMNILNGGAHADNNVDIQEFMVMPIGAVNFAEALRMNAEIYHALKAVLKEKGLATAVGDEGGLAQNLDSNEEALAVIVDAIKKAGYKPGKEVVLAIDTAASGLLEDGKYVLKGEGVAKTSAEMVDWYEALCEKYPIISIEDGLGEDDWDGWKLLTDRLGKKVQIVGDDLFVTNVERLAKGIEMGVANAILIKLNQIGTLTETLSAIEMAKRAGYTAIVSHRSGETEDTTIADVVVGTNAGQIKSGAPCRTDRVAKYNQLLRIEEDLGAAAQYNGKAVFYNLK
;
A
#
# COMPACT_ATOMS: atom_id res chain seq x y z
N MET A 1 7.33 -8.48 31.90
CA MET A 1 6.66 -7.59 30.96
C MET A 1 6.42 -6.26 31.66
N GLY A 2 6.88 -5.16 31.03
CA GLY A 2 6.64 -3.82 31.55
C GLY A 2 5.17 -3.42 31.40
N LEU A 3 4.77 -2.41 32.18
CA LEU A 3 3.46 -1.77 32.03
C LEU A 3 3.68 -0.45 31.29
N ILE A 4 2.68 0.02 30.56
CA ILE A 4 2.66 1.35 29.94
C ILE A 4 2.70 2.39 31.07
N GLU A 5 3.77 3.16 31.16
CA GLU A 5 3.95 4.23 32.15
C GLU A 5 3.65 5.61 31.53
N ASN A 6 3.89 5.75 30.23
CA ASN A 6 3.62 6.98 29.49
C ASN A 6 3.46 6.68 28.00
N ILE A 7 2.65 7.49 27.34
CA ILE A 7 2.51 7.57 25.88
C ILE A 7 2.67 9.03 25.50
N CYS A 8 3.55 9.33 24.56
CA CYS A 8 3.81 10.68 24.10
C CYS A 8 3.70 10.76 22.57
N ALA A 9 3.02 11.75 22.07
CA ALA A 9 2.95 12.01 20.64
C ALA A 9 3.49 13.41 20.31
N ARG A 10 3.97 13.54 19.06
CA ARG A 10 4.37 14.82 18.47
C ARG A 10 3.98 14.92 17.01
N GLU A 11 3.97 16.15 16.52
CA GLU A 11 3.81 16.41 15.10
C GLU A 11 5.19 16.36 14.43
N ILE A 12 5.30 15.55 13.33
CA ILE A 12 6.46 15.50 12.45
C ILE A 12 6.03 15.78 11.01
N LEU A 13 6.95 15.77 10.04
CA LEU A 13 6.63 15.96 8.63
C LEU A 13 6.74 14.65 7.86
N ASP A 14 5.77 14.42 6.96
CA ASP A 14 5.81 13.34 5.98
C ASP A 14 6.72 13.69 4.78
N SER A 15 6.88 12.76 3.84
CA SER A 15 7.72 12.90 2.64
C SER A 15 7.29 14.00 1.68
N ARG A 16 6.08 14.56 1.87
CA ARG A 16 5.54 15.70 1.11
C ARG A 16 5.63 17.01 1.87
N GLY A 17 6.17 17.01 3.10
CA GLY A 17 6.23 18.16 4.00
C GLY A 17 4.89 18.50 4.66
N ASN A 18 3.93 17.58 4.70
CA ASN A 18 2.71 17.73 5.47
C ASN A 18 2.90 17.18 6.89
N PRO A 19 2.25 17.78 7.90
CA PRO A 19 2.26 17.23 9.26
C PRO A 19 1.64 15.84 9.34
N THR A 20 2.23 14.98 10.16
CA THR A 20 1.68 13.70 10.59
C THR A 20 2.02 13.43 12.05
N VAL A 21 1.45 12.38 12.63
CA VAL A 21 1.62 12.03 14.04
C VAL A 21 2.74 11.02 14.19
N GLU A 22 3.65 11.28 15.13
CA GLU A 22 4.60 10.30 15.67
C GLU A 22 4.21 9.99 17.11
N VAL A 23 4.19 8.73 17.48
CA VAL A 23 3.85 8.27 18.82
C VAL A 23 5.01 7.50 19.42
N GLU A 24 5.27 7.75 20.68
CA GLU A 24 6.33 7.18 21.48
C GLU A 24 5.72 6.42 22.67
N VAL A 25 5.64 5.11 22.58
CA VAL A 25 5.79 4.13 23.66
C VAL A 25 7.16 3.49 23.43
N LEU A 26 7.46 3.16 22.22
CA LEU A 26 8.69 3.25 21.44
C LEU A 26 8.34 4.04 20.16
N LEU A 27 9.32 4.59 19.46
CA LEU A 27 9.08 5.46 18.29
C LEU A 27 8.26 4.76 17.19
N ASP A 28 7.16 5.36 16.79
CA ASP A 28 6.37 4.98 15.62
C ASP A 28 5.82 6.20 14.88
N ALA A 29 5.67 6.12 13.54
CA ALA A 29 5.17 7.22 12.73
C ALA A 29 4.11 6.75 11.74
N VAL A 30 3.00 7.51 11.63
CA VAL A 30 1.83 7.14 10.83
C VAL A 30 1.94 7.72 9.42
N PRO A 31 1.76 6.91 8.34
CA PRO A 31 1.71 7.40 6.97
C PRO A 31 0.39 8.16 6.68
N SER A 32 0.39 8.96 5.59
CA SER A 32 -0.70 9.82 5.19
C SER A 32 -1.02 9.72 3.69
N GLY A 33 -2.28 9.60 3.31
CA GLY A 33 -2.71 9.44 1.91
C GLY A 33 -2.82 10.74 1.11
N ALA A 34 -2.57 10.71 -0.21
CA ALA A 34 -2.89 11.78 -1.15
C ALA A 34 -4.22 11.55 -1.86
N SER A 35 -4.45 10.35 -2.41
CA SER A 35 -5.77 9.88 -2.80
C SER A 35 -6.35 9.06 -1.66
N THR A 36 -7.59 9.31 -1.28
CA THR A 36 -8.26 8.65 -0.15
C THR A 36 -9.64 8.20 -0.59
N GLY A 37 -9.96 6.92 -0.34
CA GLY A 37 -11.32 6.39 -0.53
C GLY A 37 -12.30 7.05 0.45
N VAL A 38 -13.53 7.29 0.01
CA VAL A 38 -14.55 7.95 0.85
C VAL A 38 -14.94 7.14 2.09
N HIS A 39 -14.63 5.86 2.11
CA HIS A 39 -14.95 4.93 3.21
C HIS A 39 -13.76 4.70 4.19
N GLU A 40 -12.65 5.40 4.02
CA GLU A 40 -11.51 5.30 4.95
C GLU A 40 -11.84 5.86 6.34
N ALA A 41 -11.14 5.35 7.37
CA ALA A 41 -11.16 5.96 8.70
C ALA A 41 -10.56 7.38 8.66
N VAL A 42 -11.05 8.25 9.53
CA VAL A 42 -10.75 9.69 9.48
C VAL A 42 -9.33 9.98 9.97
N GLU A 43 -8.49 10.51 9.11
CA GLU A 43 -7.25 11.18 9.50
C GLU A 43 -7.60 12.56 10.08
N LEU A 44 -7.46 12.71 11.40
CA LEU A 44 -7.85 13.94 12.08
C LEU A 44 -6.86 15.08 11.78
N ARG A 45 -7.36 16.15 11.18
CA ARG A 45 -6.65 17.37 10.84
C ARG A 45 -7.20 18.56 11.62
N ASP A 46 -6.34 19.55 11.94
CA ASP A 46 -6.72 20.72 12.73
C ASP A 46 -7.69 21.64 12.00
N GLY A 47 -7.57 21.76 10.67
CA GLY A 47 -8.38 22.62 9.82
C GLY A 47 -8.00 24.11 9.89
N ASP A 48 -7.01 24.51 10.70
CA ASP A 48 -6.55 25.90 10.78
C ASP A 48 -5.77 26.28 9.53
N LYS A 49 -6.36 27.09 8.67
CA LYS A 49 -5.76 27.55 7.41
C LYS A 49 -4.45 28.34 7.59
N ASN A 50 -4.22 28.94 8.77
CA ASN A 50 -3.02 29.71 9.08
C ASN A 50 -1.83 28.81 9.46
N ARG A 51 -2.09 27.52 9.70
CA ARG A 51 -1.06 26.56 10.09
C ARG A 51 -1.10 25.35 9.14
N TYR A 52 0.00 25.13 8.40
CA TYR A 52 0.11 24.05 7.39
C TYR A 52 -1.09 23.98 6.42
N LEU A 53 -1.68 25.14 6.07
CA LEU A 53 -2.85 25.22 5.16
C LEU A 53 -4.06 24.38 5.62
N GLY A 54 -4.20 24.17 6.95
CA GLY A 54 -5.25 23.35 7.55
C GLY A 54 -4.88 21.89 7.79
N LYS A 55 -3.67 21.47 7.40
CA LYS A 55 -3.21 20.08 7.51
C LYS A 55 -2.50 19.72 8.82
N GLY A 56 -2.43 20.63 9.80
CA GLY A 56 -1.87 20.36 11.12
C GLY A 56 -2.56 19.18 11.81
N VAL A 57 -1.86 18.55 12.79
CA VAL A 57 -2.35 17.34 13.49
C VAL A 57 -2.26 17.49 15.02
N LEU A 58 -2.20 18.72 15.54
CA LEU A 58 -2.08 18.93 16.99
C LEU A 58 -3.26 18.36 17.76
N LYS A 59 -4.49 18.39 17.22
CA LYS A 59 -5.65 17.75 17.87
C LYS A 59 -5.46 16.25 18.06
N ALA A 60 -4.88 15.56 17.05
CA ALA A 60 -4.56 14.15 17.17
C ALA A 60 -3.44 13.91 18.18
N VAL A 61 -2.43 14.77 18.22
CA VAL A 61 -1.34 14.73 19.22
C VAL A 61 -1.90 14.93 20.63
N ASP A 62 -2.76 15.93 20.86
CA ASP A 62 -3.41 16.18 22.15
C ASP A 62 -4.27 14.99 22.58
N ASN A 63 -5.03 14.37 21.64
CA ASN A 63 -5.81 13.17 21.93
C ASN A 63 -4.92 12.01 22.42
N VAL A 64 -3.73 11.83 21.86
CA VAL A 64 -2.78 10.80 22.35
C VAL A 64 -2.24 11.16 23.70
N ASN A 65 -1.74 12.38 23.89
CA ASN A 65 -1.03 12.80 25.09
C ASN A 65 -1.93 12.87 26.33
N ASP A 66 -3.19 13.23 26.14
CA ASP A 66 -4.16 13.41 27.23
C ASP A 66 -5.09 12.19 27.32
N VAL A 67 -6.00 12.05 26.33
CA VAL A 67 -7.14 11.11 26.43
C VAL A 67 -6.71 9.65 26.36
N ILE A 68 -5.85 9.30 25.38
CA ILE A 68 -5.44 7.91 25.15
C ILE A 68 -4.41 7.49 26.19
N CYS A 69 -3.44 8.35 26.49
CA CYS A 69 -2.42 8.07 27.50
C CYS A 69 -3.06 7.72 28.85
N ASP A 70 -3.97 8.58 29.35
CA ASP A 70 -4.66 8.35 30.63
C ASP A 70 -5.44 7.03 30.66
N ALA A 71 -6.02 6.61 29.52
CA ALA A 71 -6.82 5.39 29.43
C ALA A 71 -5.97 4.11 29.39
N LEU A 72 -4.73 4.17 28.90
CA LEU A 72 -3.88 3.00 28.68
C LEU A 72 -2.76 2.82 29.72
N ILE A 73 -2.50 3.82 30.57
CA ILE A 73 -1.53 3.68 31.68
C ILE A 73 -1.89 2.47 32.54
N GLY A 74 -0.87 1.65 32.81
CA GLY A 74 -1.01 0.43 33.62
C GLY A 74 -1.43 -0.82 32.85
N LEU A 75 -1.71 -0.73 31.54
CA LEU A 75 -1.90 -1.90 30.69
C LEU A 75 -0.55 -2.49 30.25
N GLU A 76 -0.52 -3.78 29.97
CA GLU A 76 0.62 -4.45 29.36
C GLU A 76 0.59 -4.23 27.83
N PRO A 77 1.68 -3.72 27.19
CA PRO A 77 1.70 -3.47 25.74
C PRO A 77 1.49 -4.75 24.91
N SER A 78 1.77 -5.93 25.46
CA SER A 78 1.53 -7.22 24.80
C SER A 78 0.05 -7.61 24.66
N ARG A 79 -0.86 -6.92 25.36
CA ARG A 79 -2.31 -7.13 25.26
C ARG A 79 -2.93 -6.38 24.10
N GLN A 80 -2.37 -6.56 22.89
CA GLN A 80 -2.75 -5.79 21.69
C GLN A 80 -4.25 -5.71 21.46
N ILE A 81 -4.97 -6.84 21.58
CA ILE A 81 -6.43 -6.86 21.36
C ILE A 81 -7.16 -5.97 22.37
N GLU A 82 -6.77 -6.02 23.64
CA GLU A 82 -7.39 -5.19 24.69
C GLU A 82 -7.08 -3.71 24.48
N ILE A 83 -5.85 -3.37 24.07
CA ILE A 83 -5.43 -2.01 23.75
C ILE A 83 -6.26 -1.47 22.57
N ASP A 84 -6.32 -2.20 21.47
CA ASP A 84 -7.05 -1.76 20.29
C ASP A 84 -8.56 -1.63 20.55
N GLN A 85 -9.14 -2.54 21.35
CA GLN A 85 -10.53 -2.44 21.80
C GLN A 85 -10.77 -1.22 22.72
N ALA A 86 -9.82 -0.92 23.60
CA ALA A 86 -9.90 0.29 24.43
C ALA A 86 -9.87 1.56 23.57
N LEU A 87 -8.97 1.63 22.57
CA LEU A 87 -8.88 2.73 21.62
C LEU A 87 -10.18 2.92 20.84
N LEU A 88 -10.74 1.84 20.29
CA LEU A 88 -12.01 1.87 19.57
C LEU A 88 -13.18 2.30 20.44
N SER A 89 -13.24 1.80 21.69
CA SER A 89 -14.29 2.16 22.65
C SER A 89 -14.19 3.63 23.10
N LEU A 90 -12.96 4.15 23.19
CA LEU A 90 -12.68 5.53 23.58
C LEU A 90 -13.10 6.54 22.47
N ASP A 91 -12.89 6.18 21.22
CA ASP A 91 -13.39 6.92 20.07
C ASP A 91 -14.91 6.81 19.97
N GLY A 92 -15.45 5.62 19.93
CA GLY A 92 -16.89 5.31 19.91
C GLY A 92 -17.59 5.72 18.61
N THR A 93 -16.87 6.11 17.56
CA THR A 93 -17.44 6.42 16.23
C THR A 93 -17.08 5.35 15.22
N GLU A 94 -17.94 5.15 14.22
CA GLU A 94 -17.75 4.14 13.18
C GLU A 94 -16.46 4.34 12.38
N ASN A 95 -16.13 5.60 12.08
CA ASN A 95 -15.00 5.99 11.24
C ASN A 95 -13.80 6.57 12.01
N LYS A 96 -13.74 6.41 13.34
CA LYS A 96 -12.66 6.94 14.20
C LYS A 96 -12.52 8.47 14.14
N GLY A 97 -13.64 9.17 13.90
CA GLY A 97 -13.66 10.62 13.68
C GLY A 97 -13.46 11.47 14.93
N LYS A 98 -13.61 10.91 16.13
CA LYS A 98 -13.48 11.64 17.40
C LYS A 98 -12.00 11.79 17.82
N LEU A 99 -11.25 10.72 17.85
CA LEU A 99 -9.84 10.73 18.24
C LEU A 99 -8.91 10.88 17.03
N GLY A 100 -9.33 10.36 15.87
CA GLY A 100 -8.57 10.27 14.65
C GLY A 100 -7.88 8.92 14.46
N ALA A 101 -8.02 8.32 13.27
CA ALA A 101 -7.35 7.08 12.93
C ALA A 101 -5.82 7.19 13.02
N ASN A 102 -5.25 8.37 12.75
CA ASN A 102 -3.82 8.64 12.89
C ASN A 102 -3.36 8.57 14.35
N ALA A 103 -4.12 9.11 15.30
CA ALA A 103 -3.83 9.00 16.74
C ALA A 103 -3.95 7.54 17.21
N ILE A 104 -5.03 6.87 16.82
CA ILE A 104 -5.34 5.48 17.22
C ILE A 104 -4.26 4.53 16.67
N LEU A 105 -3.94 4.61 15.38
CA LEU A 105 -2.96 3.73 14.76
C LEU A 105 -1.55 3.95 15.34
N GLY A 106 -1.14 5.20 15.55
CA GLY A 106 0.16 5.49 16.15
C GLY A 106 0.35 4.77 17.48
N VAL A 107 -0.66 4.82 18.36
CA VAL A 107 -0.62 4.14 19.66
C VAL A 107 -0.67 2.62 19.51
N SER A 108 -1.54 2.10 18.63
CA SER A 108 -1.67 0.66 18.38
C SER A 108 -0.33 0.04 17.94
N LEU A 109 0.37 0.68 16.98
CA LEU A 109 1.65 0.20 16.47
C LEU A 109 2.79 0.40 17.48
N ALA A 110 2.83 1.53 18.18
CA ALA A 110 3.84 1.79 19.20
C ALA A 110 3.78 0.75 20.33
N CYS A 111 2.57 0.34 20.76
CA CYS A 111 2.39 -0.73 21.73
C CYS A 111 2.90 -2.09 21.21
N ALA A 112 2.63 -2.42 19.94
CA ALA A 112 3.15 -3.65 19.34
C ALA A 112 4.68 -3.68 19.28
N LYS A 113 5.33 -2.56 18.94
CA LYS A 113 6.79 -2.41 18.93
C LYS A 113 7.36 -2.54 20.35
N ALA A 114 6.76 -1.87 21.34
CA ALA A 114 7.16 -1.97 22.73
C ALA A 114 7.08 -3.41 23.25
N ALA A 115 6.01 -4.14 22.90
CA ALA A 115 5.85 -5.53 23.27
C ALA A 115 6.87 -6.46 22.57
N ALA A 116 7.18 -6.21 21.32
CA ALA A 116 8.21 -6.93 20.58
C ALA A 116 9.58 -6.76 21.25
N GLU A 117 9.95 -5.51 21.61
CA GLU A 117 11.21 -5.22 22.31
C GLU A 117 11.26 -5.84 23.70
N ASP A 118 10.18 -5.76 24.49
CA ASP A 118 10.11 -6.35 25.83
C ASP A 118 10.24 -7.89 25.81
N THR A 119 9.81 -8.52 24.71
CA THR A 119 10.00 -9.97 24.49
C THR A 119 11.34 -10.33 23.84
N GLY A 120 12.12 -9.35 23.41
CA GLY A 120 13.40 -9.54 22.71
C GLY A 120 13.26 -10.13 21.31
N LEU A 121 12.09 -9.92 20.66
CA LEU A 121 11.81 -10.39 19.30
C LEU A 121 11.79 -9.22 18.32
N PRO A 122 12.29 -9.39 17.07
CA PRO A 122 12.01 -8.43 16.03
C PRO A 122 10.50 -8.38 15.73
N LEU A 123 10.00 -7.22 15.28
CA LEU A 123 8.56 -7.00 15.13
C LEU A 123 7.89 -8.03 14.21
N TYR A 124 8.51 -8.38 13.06
CA TYR A 124 7.94 -9.38 12.15
C TYR A 124 7.72 -10.74 12.82
N GLN A 125 8.65 -11.15 13.70
CA GLN A 125 8.58 -12.41 14.42
C GLN A 125 7.58 -12.34 15.58
N TYR A 126 7.49 -11.20 16.27
CA TYR A 126 6.47 -10.96 17.29
C TYR A 126 5.06 -11.06 16.70
N LEU A 127 4.82 -10.47 15.51
CA LEU A 127 3.52 -10.51 14.84
C LEU A 127 3.16 -11.87 14.26
N GLY A 128 4.11 -12.57 13.64
CA GLY A 128 3.86 -13.81 12.89
C GLY A 128 4.29 -15.09 13.58
N GLY A 129 4.93 -14.97 14.75
CA GLY A 129 5.46 -16.10 15.50
C GLY A 129 6.50 -16.91 14.71
N VAL A 130 6.61 -18.18 15.02
CA VAL A 130 7.63 -19.08 14.43
C VAL A 130 7.44 -19.35 12.93
N ASN A 131 6.32 -18.94 12.33
CA ASN A 131 6.05 -19.15 10.90
C ASN A 131 6.30 -17.93 10.02
N ALA A 132 6.70 -16.79 10.59
CA ALA A 132 7.06 -15.57 9.83
C ALA A 132 8.38 -15.80 9.10
N LYS A 133 8.35 -15.96 7.76
CA LYS A 133 9.52 -16.33 6.96
C LYS A 133 9.42 -15.98 5.47
N GLU A 134 8.24 -15.52 5.02
CA GLU A 134 8.01 -15.26 3.61
C GLU A 134 8.35 -13.81 3.27
N LEU A 135 9.41 -13.61 2.48
CA LEU A 135 9.76 -12.32 1.91
C LEU A 135 8.81 -12.01 0.75
N PRO A 136 8.27 -10.79 0.70
CA PRO A 136 7.26 -10.43 -0.29
C PRO A 136 7.87 -10.22 -1.69
N VAL A 137 7.08 -10.47 -2.74
CA VAL A 137 7.35 -9.94 -4.08
C VAL A 137 7.07 -8.44 -4.07
N PRO A 138 8.07 -7.59 -4.37
CA PRO A 138 7.86 -6.15 -4.40
C PRO A 138 7.15 -5.71 -5.69
N MET A 139 6.07 -4.94 -5.53
CA MET A 139 5.37 -4.21 -6.59
C MET A 139 5.93 -2.80 -6.61
N MET A 140 6.95 -2.54 -7.44
CA MET A 140 7.61 -1.23 -7.45
C MET A 140 7.03 -0.31 -8.51
N ASN A 141 6.42 0.78 -8.06
CA ASN A 141 5.89 1.83 -8.91
C ASN A 141 7.04 2.64 -9.53
N ILE A 142 7.36 2.39 -10.80
CA ILE A 142 8.49 3.01 -11.50
C ILE A 142 8.11 4.12 -12.48
N LEU A 143 6.80 4.25 -12.80
CA LEU A 143 6.27 5.32 -13.63
C LEU A 143 4.92 5.76 -13.07
N ASN A 144 4.75 7.07 -12.88
CA ASN A 144 3.58 7.69 -12.30
C ASN A 144 2.76 8.47 -13.34
N GLY A 145 1.44 8.43 -13.17
CA GLY A 145 0.47 9.32 -13.80
C GLY A 145 -0.63 9.72 -12.83
N GLY A 146 -1.80 10.07 -13.32
CA GLY A 146 -2.96 10.42 -12.52
C GLY A 146 -2.66 11.47 -11.43
N ALA A 147 -3.14 11.24 -10.22
CA ALA A 147 -2.93 12.13 -9.08
C ALA A 147 -1.48 12.14 -8.54
N HIS A 148 -0.63 11.19 -8.93
CA HIS A 148 0.75 11.05 -8.47
C HIS A 148 1.78 11.79 -9.34
N ALA A 149 1.37 12.38 -10.46
CA ALA A 149 2.25 13.11 -11.37
C ALA A 149 1.53 14.26 -12.10
N ASP A 150 2.20 15.37 -12.28
CA ASP A 150 1.72 16.48 -13.13
C ASP A 150 2.09 16.19 -14.60
N ASN A 151 1.35 15.27 -15.22
CA ASN A 151 1.52 14.83 -16.61
C ASN A 151 0.18 14.43 -17.25
N ASN A 152 0.22 13.90 -18.49
CA ASN A 152 -0.95 13.52 -19.26
C ASN A 152 -1.27 12.01 -19.25
N VAL A 153 -0.68 11.24 -18.36
CA VAL A 153 -0.95 9.81 -18.23
C VAL A 153 -2.09 9.60 -17.22
N ASP A 154 -3.17 8.90 -17.61
CA ASP A 154 -4.37 8.76 -16.78
C ASP A 154 -4.22 7.67 -15.69
N ILE A 155 -3.58 6.54 -16.01
CA ILE A 155 -3.28 5.48 -15.03
C ILE A 155 -2.29 6.01 -13.99
N GLN A 156 -2.63 5.85 -12.71
CA GLN A 156 -1.89 6.46 -11.62
C GLN A 156 -0.51 5.84 -11.38
N GLU A 157 -0.41 4.50 -11.49
CA GLU A 157 0.84 3.77 -11.22
C GLU A 157 1.08 2.64 -12.21
N PHE A 158 2.34 2.52 -12.62
CA PHE A 158 2.83 1.39 -13.41
C PHE A 158 3.97 0.73 -12.65
N MET A 159 3.75 -0.53 -12.30
CA MET A 159 4.62 -1.29 -11.40
C MET A 159 5.29 -2.45 -12.11
N VAL A 160 6.49 -2.80 -11.64
CA VAL A 160 7.22 -4.01 -12.04
C VAL A 160 7.33 -4.97 -10.86
N MET A 161 7.20 -6.26 -11.14
CA MET A 161 7.22 -7.33 -10.16
C MET A 161 8.20 -8.44 -10.60
N PRO A 162 9.34 -8.64 -9.90
CA PRO A 162 10.37 -9.61 -10.27
C PRO A 162 10.05 -11.02 -9.76
N ILE A 163 9.07 -11.66 -10.37
CA ILE A 163 8.58 -13.00 -9.97
C ILE A 163 9.56 -14.13 -10.24
N GLY A 164 10.60 -13.89 -11.03
CA GLY A 164 11.63 -14.87 -11.38
C GLY A 164 12.89 -14.77 -10.53
N ALA A 165 12.94 -13.87 -9.55
CA ALA A 165 14.06 -13.76 -8.62
C ALA A 165 14.15 -14.98 -7.69
N VAL A 166 15.37 -15.28 -7.22
CA VAL A 166 15.63 -16.43 -6.35
C VAL A 166 15.51 -16.09 -4.86
N ASN A 167 15.61 -14.81 -4.52
CA ASN A 167 15.45 -14.27 -3.16
C ASN A 167 15.06 -12.78 -3.24
N PHE A 168 14.84 -12.16 -2.10
CA PHE A 168 14.40 -10.76 -2.06
C PHE A 168 15.52 -9.79 -2.50
N ALA A 169 16.76 -10.04 -2.12
CA ALA A 169 17.90 -9.21 -2.53
C ALA A 169 18.04 -9.16 -4.06
N GLU A 170 17.89 -10.30 -4.75
CA GLU A 170 17.86 -10.36 -6.21
C GLU A 170 16.64 -9.63 -6.79
N ALA A 171 15.46 -9.76 -6.18
CA ALA A 171 14.27 -9.05 -6.59
C ALA A 171 14.48 -7.53 -6.53
N LEU A 172 15.06 -7.03 -5.45
CA LEU A 172 15.38 -5.63 -5.28
C LEU A 172 16.40 -5.14 -6.32
N ARG A 173 17.47 -5.93 -6.57
CA ARG A 173 18.47 -5.64 -7.59
C ARG A 173 17.83 -5.53 -8.99
N MET A 174 17.03 -6.52 -9.38
CA MET A 174 16.33 -6.51 -10.67
C MET A 174 15.50 -5.25 -10.86
N ASN A 175 14.71 -4.86 -9.85
CA ASN A 175 13.89 -3.66 -9.89
C ASN A 175 14.73 -2.37 -10.00
N ALA A 176 15.83 -2.27 -9.27
CA ALA A 176 16.74 -1.12 -9.35
C ALA A 176 17.36 -0.99 -10.74
N GLU A 177 17.82 -2.10 -11.32
CA GLU A 177 18.40 -2.14 -12.68
C GLU A 177 17.36 -1.76 -13.75
N ILE A 178 16.13 -2.26 -13.63
CA ILE A 178 15.02 -1.89 -14.53
C ILE A 178 14.69 -0.40 -14.41
N TYR A 179 14.64 0.14 -13.19
CA TYR A 179 14.40 1.57 -12.96
C TYR A 179 15.47 2.46 -13.60
N HIS A 180 16.75 2.08 -13.48
CA HIS A 180 17.84 2.80 -14.15
C HIS A 180 17.80 2.63 -15.67
N ALA A 181 17.42 1.45 -16.19
CA ALA A 181 17.21 1.23 -17.61
C ALA A 181 16.07 2.08 -18.15
N LEU A 182 14.96 2.22 -17.39
CA LEU A 182 13.83 3.09 -17.77
C LEU A 182 14.27 4.56 -17.87
N LYS A 183 15.07 5.05 -16.91
CA LYS A 183 15.68 6.40 -17.03
C LYS A 183 16.48 6.57 -18.31
N ALA A 184 17.24 5.55 -18.72
CA ALA A 184 18.02 5.61 -19.96
C ALA A 184 17.11 5.61 -21.20
N VAL A 185 16.08 4.74 -21.24
CA VAL A 185 15.10 4.70 -22.35
C VAL A 185 14.41 6.05 -22.52
N LEU A 186 13.95 6.68 -21.44
CA LEU A 186 13.28 7.98 -21.48
C LEU A 186 14.23 9.10 -21.96
N LYS A 187 15.49 9.11 -21.49
CA LYS A 187 16.49 10.08 -21.97
C LYS A 187 16.80 9.92 -23.47
N GLU A 188 16.86 8.70 -23.99
CA GLU A 188 17.03 8.44 -25.42
C GLU A 188 15.87 8.96 -26.25
N LYS A 189 14.65 9.00 -25.67
CA LYS A 189 13.46 9.64 -26.27
C LYS A 189 13.41 11.17 -26.07
N GLY A 190 14.39 11.77 -25.38
CA GLY A 190 14.41 13.21 -25.07
C GLY A 190 13.45 13.63 -23.95
N LEU A 191 12.95 12.67 -23.15
CA LEU A 191 11.98 12.90 -22.08
C LEU A 191 12.69 13.19 -20.75
N ALA A 192 12.00 13.93 -19.86
CA ALA A 192 12.45 14.21 -18.51
C ALA A 192 12.51 12.93 -17.66
N THR A 193 13.32 12.96 -16.59
CA THR A 193 13.40 11.88 -15.61
C THR A 193 13.18 12.39 -14.19
N ALA A 194 12.34 13.44 -14.06
CA ALA A 194 11.82 13.87 -12.76
C ALA A 194 10.94 12.77 -12.14
N VAL A 195 10.83 12.78 -10.83
CA VAL A 195 10.09 11.77 -10.07
C VAL A 195 8.85 12.36 -9.42
N GLY A 196 7.79 11.57 -9.33
CA GLY A 196 6.57 11.88 -8.59
C GLY A 196 6.71 11.60 -7.08
N ASP A 197 5.61 11.69 -6.37
CA ASP A 197 5.55 11.54 -4.92
C ASP A 197 6.06 10.19 -4.40
N GLU A 198 5.92 9.13 -5.19
CA GLU A 198 6.34 7.77 -4.83
C GLU A 198 7.69 7.35 -5.46
N GLY A 199 8.41 8.30 -6.06
CA GLY A 199 9.71 8.05 -6.68
C GLY A 199 9.65 7.48 -8.10
N GLY A 200 8.48 7.15 -8.62
CA GLY A 200 8.26 6.78 -10.02
C GLY A 200 8.52 7.96 -10.97
N LEU A 201 8.94 7.66 -12.21
CA LEU A 201 9.23 8.68 -13.21
C LEU A 201 7.92 9.32 -13.70
N ALA A 202 7.91 10.65 -13.84
CA ALA A 202 6.70 11.43 -14.10
C ALA A 202 6.88 12.33 -15.34
N GLN A 203 6.75 11.77 -16.53
CA GLN A 203 6.86 12.49 -17.81
C GLN A 203 5.58 12.36 -18.62
N ASN A 204 5.37 13.30 -19.56
CA ASN A 204 4.33 13.18 -20.56
C ASN A 204 4.65 12.06 -21.55
N LEU A 205 3.65 11.26 -21.89
CA LEU A 205 3.69 10.20 -22.89
C LEU A 205 2.48 10.35 -23.83
N ASP A 206 2.53 9.70 -25.00
CA ASP A 206 1.46 9.82 -25.99
C ASP A 206 0.18 9.08 -25.57
N SER A 207 0.29 8.07 -24.67
CA SER A 207 -0.85 7.29 -24.16
C SER A 207 -0.47 6.49 -22.91
N ASN A 208 -1.47 5.94 -22.21
CA ASN A 208 -1.26 4.96 -21.13
C ASN A 208 -0.57 3.69 -21.66
N GLU A 209 -0.85 3.30 -22.89
CA GLU A 209 -0.19 2.15 -23.53
C GLU A 209 1.30 2.40 -23.79
N GLU A 210 1.72 3.63 -24.15
CA GLU A 210 3.15 3.94 -24.29
C GLU A 210 3.91 3.77 -22.97
N ALA A 211 3.28 4.07 -21.83
CA ALA A 211 3.88 3.83 -20.53
C ALA A 211 4.23 2.34 -20.33
N LEU A 212 3.32 1.43 -20.68
CA LEU A 212 3.59 -0.01 -20.64
C LEU A 212 4.71 -0.42 -21.61
N ALA A 213 4.71 0.15 -22.82
CA ALA A 213 5.70 -0.17 -23.84
C ALA A 213 7.12 0.24 -23.42
N VAL A 214 7.31 1.45 -22.89
CA VAL A 214 8.64 1.91 -22.43
C VAL A 214 9.14 1.12 -21.22
N ILE A 215 8.26 0.65 -20.36
CA ILE A 215 8.63 -0.23 -19.24
C ILE A 215 9.07 -1.60 -19.77
N VAL A 216 8.36 -2.20 -20.70
CA VAL A 216 8.75 -3.48 -21.32
C VAL A 216 10.12 -3.33 -22.03
N ASP A 217 10.39 -2.22 -22.70
CA ASP A 217 11.68 -1.95 -23.30
C ASP A 217 12.79 -1.77 -22.24
N ALA A 218 12.47 -1.15 -21.11
CA ALA A 218 13.40 -1.02 -19.99
C ALA A 218 13.74 -2.39 -19.37
N ILE A 219 12.75 -3.28 -19.19
CA ILE A 219 12.96 -4.65 -18.70
C ILE A 219 13.90 -5.41 -19.62
N LYS A 220 13.67 -5.34 -20.95
CA LYS A 220 14.56 -5.97 -21.95
C LYS A 220 15.97 -5.36 -21.94
N LYS A 221 16.06 -4.03 -21.85
CA LYS A 221 17.35 -3.29 -21.81
C LYS A 221 18.16 -3.61 -20.56
N ALA A 222 17.50 -3.89 -19.43
CA ALA A 222 18.10 -4.38 -18.20
C ALA A 222 18.55 -5.87 -18.31
N GLY A 223 18.19 -6.57 -19.39
CA GLY A 223 18.59 -7.97 -19.62
C GLY A 223 17.58 -9.02 -19.12
N TYR A 224 16.40 -8.59 -18.66
CA TYR A 224 15.37 -9.49 -18.14
C TYR A 224 14.28 -9.81 -19.17
N LYS A 225 13.54 -10.90 -18.93
CA LYS A 225 12.48 -11.40 -19.82
C LYS A 225 11.09 -11.00 -19.31
N PRO A 226 10.40 -10.04 -20.01
CA PRO A 226 9.02 -9.69 -19.66
C PRO A 226 8.11 -10.91 -19.72
N GLY A 227 7.18 -11.01 -18.76
CA GLY A 227 6.22 -12.10 -18.64
C GLY A 227 6.78 -13.41 -18.04
N LYS A 228 8.10 -13.55 -17.94
CA LYS A 228 8.75 -14.73 -17.38
C LYS A 228 9.50 -14.45 -16.08
N GLU A 229 10.36 -13.45 -16.08
CA GLU A 229 11.17 -13.05 -14.91
C GLU A 229 10.56 -11.84 -14.23
N VAL A 230 9.98 -10.93 -15.01
CA VAL A 230 9.33 -9.70 -14.54
C VAL A 230 7.97 -9.56 -15.20
N VAL A 231 6.95 -9.29 -14.40
CA VAL A 231 5.59 -8.98 -14.85
C VAL A 231 5.21 -7.56 -14.45
N LEU A 232 4.12 -7.04 -15.03
CA LEU A 232 3.62 -5.71 -14.78
C LEU A 232 2.40 -5.74 -13.87
N ALA A 233 2.24 -4.68 -13.11
CA ALA A 233 1.00 -4.35 -12.41
C ALA A 233 0.65 -2.88 -12.67
N ILE A 234 -0.63 -2.57 -12.65
CA ILE A 234 -1.14 -1.20 -12.79
C ILE A 234 -2.10 -0.88 -11.65
N ASP A 235 -2.10 0.39 -11.25
CA ASP A 235 -3.12 0.98 -10.39
C ASP A 235 -3.76 2.13 -11.17
N THR A 236 -5.05 1.98 -11.47
CA THR A 236 -5.77 2.98 -12.25
C THR A 236 -6.35 4.08 -11.39
N ALA A 237 -6.61 3.80 -10.10
CA ALA A 237 -7.33 4.71 -9.18
C ALA A 237 -8.58 5.30 -9.84
N ALA A 238 -9.40 4.41 -10.44
CA ALA A 238 -10.44 4.78 -11.38
C ALA A 238 -11.59 5.60 -10.75
N SER A 239 -11.73 5.62 -9.42
CA SER A 239 -12.66 6.53 -8.73
C SER A 239 -12.40 7.99 -9.10
N GLY A 240 -11.13 8.38 -9.27
CA GLY A 240 -10.72 9.72 -9.70
C GLY A 240 -11.01 10.06 -11.16
N LEU A 241 -11.30 9.05 -12.00
CA LEU A 241 -11.63 9.22 -13.42
C LEU A 241 -13.15 9.32 -13.66
N LEU A 242 -13.97 9.06 -12.65
CA LEU A 242 -15.42 8.96 -12.81
C LEU A 242 -16.06 10.35 -12.88
N GLU A 243 -16.62 10.72 -14.04
CA GLU A 243 -17.37 11.95 -14.30
C GLU A 243 -18.71 11.57 -14.97
N ASP A 244 -19.84 12.01 -14.41
CA ASP A 244 -21.18 11.77 -14.95
C ASP A 244 -21.48 10.30 -15.34
N GLY A 245 -20.98 9.35 -14.53
CA GLY A 245 -21.20 7.90 -14.73
C GLY A 245 -20.33 7.27 -15.82
N LYS A 246 -19.29 7.96 -16.28
CA LYS A 246 -18.27 7.45 -17.21
C LYS A 246 -16.86 7.70 -16.69
N TYR A 247 -15.94 6.84 -17.05
CA TYR A 247 -14.51 6.98 -16.77
C TYR A 247 -13.86 7.83 -17.88
N VAL A 248 -13.42 9.04 -17.52
CA VAL A 248 -12.85 10.01 -18.45
C VAL A 248 -11.33 9.92 -18.40
N LEU A 249 -10.73 9.35 -19.46
CA LEU A 249 -9.29 9.33 -19.66
C LEU A 249 -8.90 10.61 -20.40
N LYS A 250 -8.54 11.64 -19.64
CA LYS A 250 -8.25 12.99 -20.18
C LYS A 250 -7.04 13.01 -21.08
N GLY A 251 -6.01 12.24 -20.75
CA GLY A 251 -4.79 12.11 -21.55
C GLY A 251 -5.04 11.48 -22.92
N GLU A 252 -6.01 10.57 -23.01
CA GLU A 252 -6.40 9.93 -24.27
C GLU A 252 -7.60 10.61 -24.94
N GLY A 253 -8.27 11.55 -24.28
CA GLY A 253 -9.42 12.28 -24.82
C GLY A 253 -10.66 11.41 -25.03
N VAL A 254 -10.85 10.35 -24.25
CA VAL A 254 -11.98 9.40 -24.36
C VAL A 254 -12.71 9.24 -23.04
N ALA A 255 -14.00 8.90 -23.14
CA ALA A 255 -14.83 8.54 -21.99
C ALA A 255 -15.40 7.14 -22.18
N LYS A 256 -15.29 6.29 -21.17
CA LYS A 256 -15.64 4.87 -21.21
C LYS A 256 -16.70 4.54 -20.15
N THR A 257 -17.60 3.62 -20.47
CA THR A 257 -18.45 2.91 -19.51
C THR A 257 -17.64 1.86 -18.77
N SER A 258 -18.17 1.28 -17.70
CA SER A 258 -17.54 0.18 -16.97
C SER A 258 -17.20 -1.01 -17.88
N ALA A 259 -18.10 -1.37 -18.79
CA ALA A 259 -17.87 -2.43 -19.76
C ALA A 259 -16.73 -2.11 -20.75
N GLU A 260 -16.67 -0.88 -21.26
CA GLU A 260 -15.59 -0.43 -22.14
C GLU A 260 -14.25 -0.31 -21.42
N MET A 261 -14.22 -0.02 -20.11
CA MET A 261 -13.02 -0.11 -19.29
C MET A 261 -12.53 -1.55 -19.19
N VAL A 262 -13.43 -2.51 -18.93
CA VAL A 262 -13.07 -3.93 -18.88
C VAL A 262 -12.53 -4.42 -20.22
N ASP A 263 -13.15 -4.05 -21.35
CA ASP A 263 -12.66 -4.37 -22.71
C ASP A 263 -11.24 -3.81 -22.92
N TRP A 264 -10.98 -2.59 -22.45
CA TRP A 264 -9.67 -1.96 -22.56
C TRP A 264 -8.60 -2.69 -21.72
N TYR A 265 -8.90 -3.07 -20.48
CA TYR A 265 -7.99 -3.86 -19.66
C TYR A 265 -7.70 -5.22 -20.28
N GLU A 266 -8.70 -5.88 -20.84
CA GLU A 266 -8.52 -7.17 -21.52
C GLU A 266 -7.55 -7.04 -22.69
N ALA A 267 -7.71 -6.02 -23.54
CA ALA A 267 -6.81 -5.74 -24.65
C ALA A 267 -5.37 -5.44 -24.18
N LEU A 268 -5.20 -4.68 -23.08
CA LEU A 268 -3.87 -4.41 -22.51
C LEU A 268 -3.23 -5.69 -21.96
N CYS A 269 -3.99 -6.55 -21.27
CA CYS A 269 -3.49 -7.82 -20.72
C CYS A 269 -3.13 -8.85 -21.81
N GLU A 270 -3.77 -8.79 -22.99
CA GLU A 270 -3.39 -9.61 -24.15
C GLU A 270 -2.06 -9.20 -24.75
N LYS A 271 -1.75 -7.90 -24.71
CA LYS A 271 -0.57 -7.29 -25.34
C LYS A 271 0.65 -7.19 -24.42
N TYR A 272 0.42 -6.97 -23.13
CA TYR A 272 1.47 -6.76 -22.13
C TYR A 272 1.36 -7.80 -21.00
N PRO A 273 2.48 -8.14 -20.33
CA PRO A 273 2.48 -9.14 -19.27
C PRO A 273 1.94 -8.58 -17.92
N ILE A 274 0.72 -8.03 -17.96
CA ILE A 274 0.03 -7.49 -16.78
C ILE A 274 -0.54 -8.65 -15.99
N ILE A 275 -0.16 -8.77 -14.72
CA ILE A 275 -0.64 -9.80 -13.80
C ILE A 275 -1.55 -9.25 -12.70
N SER A 276 -1.57 -7.93 -12.51
CA SER A 276 -2.35 -7.29 -11.45
C SER A 276 -2.93 -5.95 -11.91
N ILE A 277 -4.21 -5.73 -11.62
CA ILE A 277 -4.93 -4.48 -11.84
C ILE A 277 -5.55 -4.06 -10.51
N GLU A 278 -5.14 -2.89 -10.01
CA GLU A 278 -5.67 -2.27 -8.80
C GLU A 278 -6.63 -1.16 -9.17
N ASP A 279 -7.74 -1.09 -8.44
CA ASP A 279 -8.80 -0.08 -8.57
C ASP A 279 -9.14 0.26 -10.03
N GLY A 280 -9.38 -0.81 -10.79
CA GLY A 280 -9.72 -0.70 -12.22
C GLY A 280 -11.07 -0.03 -12.49
N LEU A 281 -11.93 0.11 -11.48
CA LEU A 281 -13.23 0.76 -11.53
C LEU A 281 -13.49 1.53 -10.23
N GLY A 282 -14.49 2.40 -10.22
CA GLY A 282 -14.85 3.21 -9.07
C GLY A 282 -15.26 2.39 -7.84
N GLU A 283 -14.99 2.92 -6.66
CA GLU A 283 -15.13 2.24 -5.35
C GLU A 283 -16.56 1.77 -4.99
N ASP A 284 -17.58 2.26 -5.70
CA ASP A 284 -18.98 1.85 -5.51
C ASP A 284 -19.61 1.24 -6.79
N ASP A 285 -18.81 1.00 -7.87
CA ASP A 285 -19.27 0.35 -9.11
C ASP A 285 -19.22 -1.20 -8.99
N TRP A 286 -19.96 -1.75 -8.02
CA TRP A 286 -19.95 -3.18 -7.70
C TRP A 286 -20.31 -4.08 -8.90
N ASP A 287 -21.21 -3.65 -9.76
CA ASP A 287 -21.60 -4.41 -10.97
C ASP A 287 -20.46 -4.44 -12.00
N GLY A 288 -19.79 -3.31 -12.20
CA GLY A 288 -18.60 -3.22 -13.03
C GLY A 288 -17.46 -4.08 -12.49
N TRP A 289 -17.19 -4.04 -11.19
CA TRP A 289 -16.21 -4.90 -10.53
C TRP A 289 -16.53 -6.40 -10.71
N LYS A 290 -17.81 -6.77 -10.64
CA LYS A 290 -18.24 -8.15 -10.92
C LYS A 290 -17.91 -8.55 -12.34
N LEU A 291 -18.21 -7.70 -13.33
CA LEU A 291 -17.87 -7.93 -14.72
C LEU A 291 -16.35 -8.07 -14.94
N LEU A 292 -15.54 -7.17 -14.34
CA LEU A 292 -14.08 -7.21 -14.40
C LEU A 292 -13.55 -8.54 -13.85
N THR A 293 -14.06 -8.95 -12.68
CA THR A 293 -13.63 -10.17 -12.01
C THR A 293 -14.01 -11.42 -12.82
N ASP A 294 -15.22 -11.49 -13.36
CA ASP A 294 -15.68 -12.63 -14.16
C ASP A 294 -14.84 -12.80 -15.44
N ARG A 295 -14.42 -11.69 -16.07
CA ARG A 295 -13.66 -11.72 -17.32
C ARG A 295 -12.16 -11.96 -17.11
N LEU A 296 -11.54 -11.32 -16.16
CA LEU A 296 -10.09 -11.33 -15.96
C LEU A 296 -9.60 -12.07 -14.71
N GLY A 297 -10.41 -12.21 -13.68
CA GLY A 297 -9.99 -12.67 -12.35
C GLY A 297 -9.40 -14.07 -12.26
N LYS A 298 -9.50 -14.91 -13.30
CA LYS A 298 -8.81 -16.22 -13.37
C LYS A 298 -7.35 -16.10 -13.81
N LYS A 299 -6.98 -15.01 -14.49
CA LYS A 299 -5.66 -14.79 -15.11
C LYS A 299 -4.93 -13.61 -14.51
N VAL A 300 -5.67 -12.66 -13.93
CA VAL A 300 -5.18 -11.40 -13.43
C VAL A 300 -5.64 -11.21 -11.99
N GLN A 301 -4.74 -10.76 -11.13
CA GLN A 301 -5.04 -10.33 -9.78
C GLN A 301 -5.82 -9.01 -9.85
N ILE A 302 -7.06 -9.01 -9.36
CA ILE A 302 -7.94 -7.85 -9.33
C ILE A 302 -7.97 -7.35 -7.89
N VAL A 303 -7.32 -6.21 -7.65
CA VAL A 303 -7.05 -5.68 -6.31
C VAL A 303 -8.04 -4.56 -5.98
N GLY A 304 -8.73 -4.66 -4.86
CA GLY A 304 -9.49 -3.55 -4.29
C GLY A 304 -8.67 -2.79 -3.25
N ASP A 305 -8.38 -1.51 -3.53
CA ASP A 305 -7.86 -0.53 -2.58
C ASP A 305 -9.04 0.33 -2.06
N ASP A 306 -9.48 1.33 -2.80
CA ASP A 306 -10.62 2.17 -2.41
C ASP A 306 -11.94 1.38 -2.30
N LEU A 307 -12.06 0.28 -3.06
CA LEU A 307 -13.19 -0.65 -2.96
C LEU A 307 -13.34 -1.22 -1.55
N PHE A 308 -12.25 -1.63 -0.90
CA PHE A 308 -12.26 -2.35 0.37
C PHE A 308 -11.77 -1.53 1.56
N VAL A 309 -10.91 -0.53 1.35
CA VAL A 309 -10.30 0.36 2.36
C VAL A 309 -9.82 -0.38 3.63
N THR A 310 -9.24 -1.58 3.43
CA THR A 310 -8.78 -2.46 4.53
C THR A 310 -9.92 -2.83 5.51
N ASN A 311 -11.19 -2.62 5.14
CA ASN A 311 -12.37 -2.81 5.99
C ASN A 311 -12.96 -4.21 5.82
N VAL A 312 -13.12 -4.96 6.91
CA VAL A 312 -13.63 -6.33 6.90
C VAL A 312 -15.08 -6.46 6.42
N GLU A 313 -15.92 -5.44 6.64
CA GLU A 313 -17.33 -5.48 6.19
C GLU A 313 -17.42 -5.30 4.66
N ARG A 314 -16.66 -4.35 4.10
CA ARG A 314 -16.57 -4.16 2.64
C ARG A 314 -15.92 -5.38 1.96
N LEU A 315 -14.87 -5.94 2.58
CA LEU A 315 -14.23 -7.17 2.10
C LEU A 315 -15.22 -8.35 2.12
N ALA A 316 -15.96 -8.55 3.21
CA ALA A 316 -16.97 -9.60 3.31
C ALA A 316 -18.03 -9.49 2.22
N LYS A 317 -18.52 -8.27 1.94
CA LYS A 317 -19.44 -8.00 0.82
C LYS A 317 -18.83 -8.40 -0.52
N GLY A 318 -17.58 -8.03 -0.78
CA GLY A 318 -16.87 -8.40 -2.02
C GLY A 318 -16.71 -9.92 -2.19
N ILE A 319 -16.37 -10.60 -1.09
CA ILE A 319 -16.25 -12.08 -1.07
C ILE A 319 -17.61 -12.72 -1.39
N GLU A 320 -18.70 -12.26 -0.75
CA GLU A 320 -20.05 -12.78 -0.98
C GLU A 320 -20.51 -12.59 -2.43
N MET A 321 -20.21 -11.43 -3.02
CA MET A 321 -20.54 -11.11 -4.41
C MET A 321 -19.59 -11.76 -5.42
N GLY A 322 -18.45 -12.31 -4.99
CA GLY A 322 -17.40 -12.80 -5.87
C GLY A 322 -16.76 -11.69 -6.71
N VAL A 323 -16.46 -10.58 -6.06
CA VAL A 323 -15.89 -9.35 -6.63
C VAL A 323 -14.46 -9.20 -6.18
N ALA A 324 -13.55 -8.88 -7.10
CA ALA A 324 -12.10 -8.89 -6.90
C ALA A 324 -11.55 -10.29 -6.57
N ASN A 325 -10.25 -10.41 -6.32
CA ASN A 325 -9.61 -11.62 -5.82
C ASN A 325 -8.34 -11.28 -5.00
N ALA A 326 -8.16 -10.00 -4.67
CA ALA A 326 -7.09 -9.49 -3.84
C ALA A 326 -7.53 -8.21 -3.12
N ILE A 327 -6.89 -7.91 -2.01
CA ILE A 327 -7.08 -6.67 -1.24
C ILE A 327 -5.75 -5.95 -1.06
N LEU A 328 -5.77 -4.62 -1.19
CA LEU A 328 -4.68 -3.78 -0.71
C LEU A 328 -4.87 -3.49 0.78
N ILE A 329 -3.80 -3.55 1.54
CA ILE A 329 -3.80 -3.37 2.99
C ILE A 329 -3.03 -2.10 3.34
N LYS A 330 -3.74 -1.10 3.81
CA LYS A 330 -3.18 0.16 4.32
C LYS A 330 -3.61 0.34 5.79
N LEU A 331 -2.67 0.27 6.71
CA LEU A 331 -2.95 0.24 8.14
C LEU A 331 -3.80 1.44 8.60
N ASN A 332 -3.53 2.62 8.04
CA ASN A 332 -4.23 3.85 8.43
C ASN A 332 -5.62 3.99 7.83
N GLN A 333 -5.99 3.20 6.81
CA GLN A 333 -7.37 3.18 6.27
C GLN A 333 -8.37 2.60 7.27
N ILE A 334 -7.90 1.72 8.15
CA ILE A 334 -8.74 1.10 9.19
C ILE A 334 -8.39 1.58 10.61
N GLY A 335 -7.11 1.77 10.93
CA GLY A 335 -6.65 2.52 12.09
C GLY A 335 -6.24 1.72 13.32
N THR A 336 -6.29 0.37 13.33
CA THR A 336 -5.66 -0.46 14.34
C THR A 336 -4.91 -1.64 13.73
N LEU A 337 -3.93 -2.17 14.45
CA LEU A 337 -3.20 -3.36 14.03
C LEU A 337 -4.12 -4.60 14.00
N THR A 338 -4.98 -4.78 15.01
CA THR A 338 -5.87 -5.95 15.08
C THR A 338 -6.92 -5.98 13.97
N GLU A 339 -7.49 -4.84 13.59
CA GLU A 339 -8.39 -4.76 12.43
C GLU A 339 -7.65 -5.05 11.13
N THR A 340 -6.42 -4.53 10.97
CA THR A 340 -5.56 -4.81 9.82
C THR A 340 -5.27 -6.31 9.68
N LEU A 341 -4.85 -6.97 10.77
CA LEU A 341 -4.58 -8.41 10.77
C LEU A 341 -5.85 -9.22 10.47
N SER A 342 -7.01 -8.78 10.96
CA SER A 342 -8.30 -9.40 10.67
C SER A 342 -8.67 -9.33 9.19
N ALA A 343 -8.40 -8.20 8.52
CA ALA A 343 -8.62 -8.06 7.08
C ALA A 343 -7.71 -8.98 6.26
N ILE A 344 -6.43 -9.06 6.60
CA ILE A 344 -5.47 -9.98 5.96
C ILE A 344 -5.91 -11.44 6.12
N GLU A 345 -6.28 -11.84 7.33
CA GLU A 345 -6.72 -13.21 7.62
C GLU A 345 -8.02 -13.56 6.89
N MET A 346 -9.00 -12.65 6.86
CA MET A 346 -10.24 -12.84 6.13
C MET A 346 -9.99 -13.03 4.63
N ALA A 347 -9.14 -12.20 4.03
CA ALA A 347 -8.77 -12.30 2.62
C ALA A 347 -8.15 -13.67 2.31
N LYS A 348 -7.13 -14.07 3.08
CA LYS A 348 -6.43 -15.35 2.89
C LYS A 348 -7.36 -16.55 3.03
N ARG A 349 -8.27 -16.55 4.01
CA ARG A 349 -9.27 -17.62 4.17
C ARG A 349 -10.27 -17.72 3.01
N ALA A 350 -10.55 -16.60 2.36
CA ALA A 350 -11.41 -16.56 1.17
C ALA A 350 -10.66 -16.91 -0.13
N GLY A 351 -9.34 -17.16 -0.07
CA GLY A 351 -8.50 -17.40 -1.25
C GLY A 351 -8.12 -16.13 -2.01
N TYR A 352 -8.30 -14.96 -1.40
CA TYR A 352 -7.80 -13.69 -1.91
C TYR A 352 -6.35 -13.50 -1.47
N THR A 353 -5.56 -12.85 -2.31
CA THR A 353 -4.23 -12.37 -1.91
C THR A 353 -4.34 -11.04 -1.16
N ALA A 354 -3.37 -10.77 -0.29
CA ALA A 354 -3.24 -9.50 0.40
C ALA A 354 -1.92 -8.84 0.02
N ILE A 355 -1.95 -7.55 -0.30
CA ILE A 355 -0.77 -6.74 -0.63
C ILE A 355 -0.62 -5.69 0.46
N VAL A 356 0.46 -5.72 1.24
CA VAL A 356 0.72 -4.67 2.23
C VAL A 356 1.30 -3.46 1.53
N SER A 357 0.71 -2.29 1.79
CA SER A 357 0.98 -1.07 1.01
C SER A 357 1.38 0.11 1.89
N HIS A 358 2.23 0.94 1.31
CA HIS A 358 2.53 2.29 1.78
C HIS A 358 1.38 3.27 1.48
N ARG A 359 1.60 4.55 1.78
CA ARG A 359 0.79 5.68 1.31
C ARG A 359 1.66 6.66 0.51
N SER A 360 1.02 7.61 -0.20
CA SER A 360 1.76 8.65 -0.94
C SER A 360 2.55 9.59 -0.01
N GLY A 361 2.05 9.91 1.18
CA GLY A 361 2.79 10.60 2.23
C GLY A 361 3.37 9.61 3.22
N GLU A 362 4.66 9.35 3.14
CA GLU A 362 5.40 8.39 3.97
C GLU A 362 6.40 9.07 4.89
N THR A 363 6.90 8.31 5.86
CA THR A 363 8.01 8.66 6.74
C THR A 363 9.13 7.63 6.58
N GLU A 364 10.18 7.71 7.39
CA GLU A 364 11.21 6.67 7.48
C GLU A 364 10.76 5.40 8.21
N ASP A 365 9.58 5.37 8.81
CA ASP A 365 9.02 4.19 9.47
C ASP A 365 8.97 2.99 8.52
N THR A 366 9.30 1.79 9.04
CA THR A 366 9.41 0.56 8.26
C THR A 366 8.41 -0.51 8.65
N THR A 367 7.45 -0.22 9.50
CA THR A 367 6.49 -1.17 10.08
C THR A 367 5.82 -2.06 9.05
N ILE A 368 5.47 -1.52 7.87
CA ILE A 368 4.83 -2.34 6.82
C ILE A 368 5.73 -3.47 6.30
N ALA A 369 7.05 -3.34 6.38
CA ALA A 369 7.98 -4.42 6.04
C ALA A 369 7.91 -5.57 7.06
N ASP A 370 7.78 -5.25 8.33
CA ASP A 370 7.60 -6.25 9.39
C ASP A 370 6.21 -6.89 9.32
N VAL A 371 5.16 -6.11 9.04
CA VAL A 371 3.78 -6.61 8.89
C VAL A 371 3.67 -7.59 7.73
N VAL A 372 4.25 -7.29 6.56
CA VAL A 372 4.14 -8.18 5.39
C VAL A 372 4.82 -9.52 5.62
N VAL A 373 5.99 -9.54 6.29
CA VAL A 373 6.68 -10.79 6.62
C VAL A 373 5.99 -11.50 7.78
N GLY A 374 5.60 -10.77 8.84
CA GLY A 374 4.89 -11.35 9.99
C GLY A 374 3.60 -12.06 9.59
N THR A 375 2.88 -11.52 8.63
CA THR A 375 1.63 -12.12 8.14
C THR A 375 1.82 -13.12 7.00
N ASN A 376 3.04 -13.28 6.46
CA ASN A 376 3.29 -14.01 5.21
C ASN A 376 2.28 -13.61 4.11
N ALA A 377 2.09 -12.30 3.91
CA ALA A 377 1.14 -11.80 2.91
C ALA A 377 1.66 -11.99 1.47
N GLY A 378 2.97 -12.11 1.31
CA GLY A 378 3.61 -12.49 0.05
C GLY A 378 3.82 -11.36 -0.95
N GLN A 379 3.21 -10.18 -0.76
CA GLN A 379 3.33 -9.04 -1.68
C GLN A 379 3.41 -7.71 -0.91
N ILE A 380 4.25 -6.78 -1.39
CA ILE A 380 4.39 -5.42 -0.84
C ILE A 380 4.38 -4.37 -1.96
N LYS A 381 3.65 -3.28 -1.75
CA LYS A 381 3.62 -2.09 -2.61
C LYS A 381 4.19 -0.92 -1.82
N SER A 382 5.41 -0.44 -2.17
CA SER A 382 6.09 0.64 -1.41
C SER A 382 6.84 1.62 -2.32
N GLY A 383 6.28 1.91 -3.49
CA GLY A 383 6.83 2.89 -4.42
C GLY A 383 8.07 2.41 -5.18
N ALA A 384 8.81 3.34 -5.77
CA ALA A 384 10.00 3.08 -6.57
C ALA A 384 11.25 2.79 -5.69
N PRO A 385 12.34 2.23 -6.28
CA PRO A 385 13.63 2.13 -5.60
C PRO A 385 14.35 3.51 -5.56
N CYS A 386 13.62 4.53 -5.15
CA CYS A 386 14.03 5.94 -5.13
C CYS A 386 13.26 6.66 -4.03
N ARG A 387 13.87 7.66 -3.38
CA ARG A 387 13.41 8.37 -2.18
C ARG A 387 13.53 7.51 -0.92
N THR A 388 14.11 8.10 0.13
CA THR A 388 14.46 7.38 1.37
C THR A 388 13.25 6.80 2.07
N ASP A 389 12.13 7.53 2.06
CA ASP A 389 10.84 7.11 2.62
C ASP A 389 10.30 5.80 1.99
N ARG A 390 10.66 5.49 0.75
CA ARG A 390 10.33 4.23 0.06
C ARG A 390 11.39 3.17 0.30
N VAL A 391 12.65 3.54 0.06
CA VAL A 391 13.80 2.64 0.15
C VAL A 391 14.00 2.10 1.57
N ALA A 392 13.62 2.85 2.60
CA ALA A 392 13.70 2.41 4.00
C ALA A 392 12.98 1.06 4.23
N LYS A 393 11.77 0.87 3.65
CA LYS A 393 10.99 -0.36 3.75
C LYS A 393 11.69 -1.53 3.05
N TYR A 394 12.23 -1.29 1.86
CA TYR A 394 13.00 -2.32 1.12
C TYR A 394 14.30 -2.68 1.83
N ASN A 395 15.00 -1.71 2.41
CA ASN A 395 16.19 -1.97 3.21
C ASN A 395 15.87 -2.76 4.48
N GLN A 396 14.69 -2.53 5.09
CA GLN A 396 14.24 -3.34 6.22
C GLN A 396 13.98 -4.80 5.80
N LEU A 397 13.38 -5.03 4.65
CA LEU A 397 13.18 -6.40 4.13
C LEU A 397 14.51 -7.12 3.86
N LEU A 398 15.57 -6.42 3.42
CA LEU A 398 16.92 -7.00 3.31
C LEU A 398 17.47 -7.44 4.69
N ARG A 399 17.27 -6.61 5.74
CA ARG A 399 17.68 -6.97 7.11
C ARG A 399 16.89 -8.18 7.63
N ILE A 400 15.58 -8.24 7.35
CA ILE A 400 14.75 -9.40 7.72
C ILE A 400 15.20 -10.66 6.96
N GLU A 401 15.53 -10.55 5.67
CA GLU A 401 16.05 -11.67 4.89
C GLU A 401 17.37 -12.20 5.47
N GLU A 402 18.26 -11.29 5.87
CA GLU A 402 19.54 -11.63 6.52
C GLU A 402 19.31 -12.30 7.90
N ASP A 403 18.41 -11.78 8.71
CA ASP A 403 18.06 -12.33 10.02
C ASP A 403 17.46 -13.74 9.92
N LEU A 404 16.56 -13.95 8.95
CA LEU A 404 15.98 -15.28 8.66
C LEU A 404 17.01 -16.26 8.08
N GLY A 405 18.03 -15.79 7.38
CA GLY A 405 19.07 -16.61 6.78
C GLY A 405 18.49 -17.73 5.91
N ALA A 406 18.85 -18.98 6.20
CA ALA A 406 18.37 -20.14 5.45
C ALA A 406 16.87 -20.44 5.57
N ALA A 407 16.17 -19.82 6.52
CA ALA A 407 14.73 -19.96 6.68
C ALA A 407 13.93 -19.01 5.77
N ALA A 408 14.56 -17.96 5.23
CA ALA A 408 13.93 -17.01 4.34
C ALA A 408 13.36 -17.70 3.08
N GLN A 409 12.12 -17.36 2.72
CA GLN A 409 11.45 -17.90 1.54
C GLN A 409 11.01 -16.75 0.64
N TYR A 410 11.33 -16.85 -0.64
CA TYR A 410 10.84 -15.95 -1.68
C TYR A 410 10.07 -16.78 -2.71
N ASN A 411 8.74 -16.65 -2.71
CA ASN A 411 7.87 -17.55 -3.45
C ASN A 411 7.65 -17.13 -4.92
N GLY A 412 8.15 -15.96 -5.35
CA GLY A 412 8.07 -15.50 -6.73
C GLY A 412 6.63 -15.58 -7.27
N LYS A 413 6.44 -16.26 -8.41
CA LYS A 413 5.12 -16.40 -9.03
C LYS A 413 4.07 -17.10 -8.14
N ALA A 414 4.48 -17.91 -7.18
CA ALA A 414 3.55 -18.68 -6.34
C ALA A 414 2.76 -17.80 -5.35
N VAL A 415 3.14 -16.52 -5.16
CA VAL A 415 2.35 -15.57 -4.36
C VAL A 415 0.96 -15.29 -4.96
N PHE A 416 0.77 -15.55 -6.25
CA PHE A 416 -0.51 -15.40 -6.95
C PHE A 416 -1.35 -16.69 -6.88
N TYR A 417 -1.55 -17.21 -5.66
CA TYR A 417 -2.33 -18.45 -5.44
C TYR A 417 -3.83 -18.27 -5.74
N ASN A 418 -4.31 -17.05 -5.89
CA ASN A 418 -5.66 -16.68 -6.33
C ASN A 418 -5.89 -16.86 -7.84
N LEU A 419 -4.83 -17.02 -8.64
CA LEU A 419 -4.92 -17.24 -10.10
C LEU A 419 -4.95 -18.73 -10.43
N LYS A 420 -5.67 -19.11 -11.51
CA LYS A 420 -5.90 -20.51 -11.91
C LYS A 420 -5.25 -20.83 -13.25
#